data_6907af75af56b7601f09d28d0241ddfa
#
_entry.id   6907af75af56b7601f09d28d0241ddfa
#
_cell.length_a   1.000
_cell.length_b   1.000
_cell.length_c   1.000
_cell.angle_alpha   90.00
_cell.angle_beta   90.00
_cell.angle_gamma   90.00
#
_symmetry.space_group_name_H-M   'P 1'
#
loop_
_entity.id
_entity.type
_entity.pdbx_description
1 polymer ?
#
loop_
_entity_poly.entity_id
_entity_poly.type
_entity_poly.pdbx_seq_one_letter_code
_entity_poly.pdbx_strand_id
1 'polypeptide(L)'
;MNTTEDSAGQPVGLDVGTSRIVVARNRDNKQHFEAQLNAFVSLPNFRLTESLLTEEKVFHEVDGSKIVVAGSDAQRFADMFHVEVRRPMRSGVLNPDEPESLAVVQRIIAKLVGPAAKEGQRLSFSVPAPVGGEGDDIAYHEASIRQILTGLGYQASPINEGLAVVLGEMAASNYTGIAISFGSGLCNVCLAALSLPVITFSVPKAGDFIDTRAAKAIGELATRMRTHKEQSFQFNGVSADRLHNALAVYYDDVIRSVVDALVLNCAQRHPKLEHPVPMVLSGGTTMPKGFLEQFEKMLRGRELPFQISEVRLAPDPRYSTARGALVAAHI
;
A
#
# COMPACT_ATOMS: atom_id res chain seq x y z
N MET A 1 25.85 13.44 -25.22
CA MET A 1 26.79 13.75 -24.14
C MET A 1 26.04 13.66 -22.84
N ASN A 2 26.39 12.70 -22.04
CA ASN A 2 26.12 12.46 -20.60
C ASN A 2 24.75 12.82 -19.99
N THR A 3 23.74 11.99 -20.23
CA THR A 3 22.47 11.99 -19.46
C THR A 3 22.35 10.82 -18.48
N THR A 4 23.31 9.92 -18.41
CA THR A 4 23.26 8.72 -17.54
C THR A 4 23.93 8.90 -16.17
N GLU A 5 24.74 9.90 -15.96
CA GLU A 5 25.43 10.14 -14.67
C GLU A 5 24.62 10.97 -13.67
N ASP A 6 23.62 11.73 -14.12
CA ASP A 6 22.85 12.66 -13.25
C ASP A 6 21.75 11.97 -12.43
N SER A 7 21.43 10.71 -12.72
CA SER A 7 20.44 9.93 -11.94
C SER A 7 21.04 9.10 -10.79
N ALA A 8 22.37 8.93 -10.79
CA ALA A 8 23.07 8.17 -9.76
C ALA A 8 23.06 8.94 -8.43
N GLY A 9 22.36 8.41 -7.44
CA GLY A 9 22.30 8.97 -6.10
C GLY A 9 21.16 9.98 -5.85
N GLN A 10 20.20 10.09 -6.78
CA GLN A 10 18.96 10.83 -6.51
C GLN A 10 18.12 10.15 -5.40
N PRO A 11 17.31 10.90 -4.65
CA PRO A 11 16.43 10.36 -3.63
C PRO A 11 15.48 9.27 -4.17
N VAL A 12 15.07 8.37 -3.28
CA VAL A 12 14.19 7.23 -3.60
C VAL A 12 12.97 7.26 -2.68
N GLY A 13 11.79 7.00 -3.22
CA GLY A 13 10.56 6.76 -2.46
C GLY A 13 10.22 5.28 -2.44
N LEU A 14 9.83 4.75 -1.29
CA LEU A 14 9.44 3.35 -1.13
C LEU A 14 8.11 3.25 -0.40
N ASP A 15 7.14 2.60 -1.01
CA ASP A 15 5.89 2.18 -0.38
C ASP A 15 5.98 0.71 0.01
N VAL A 16 5.93 0.41 1.32
CA VAL A 16 6.02 -0.95 1.87
C VAL A 16 4.62 -1.42 2.25
N GLY A 17 3.81 -1.75 1.24
CA GLY A 17 2.42 -2.13 1.44
C GLY A 17 2.20 -3.62 1.70
N THR A 18 1.07 -3.98 2.32
CA THR A 18 0.70 -5.37 2.63
C THR A 18 0.61 -6.26 1.39
N SER A 19 0.11 -5.73 0.27
CA SER A 19 -0.06 -6.49 -0.98
C SER A 19 1.02 -6.26 -2.01
N ARG A 20 1.62 -5.07 -2.02
CA ARG A 20 2.65 -4.67 -2.99
C ARG A 20 3.69 -3.81 -2.31
N ILE A 21 4.93 -3.94 -2.76
CA ILE A 21 6.02 -3.00 -2.46
C ILE A 21 6.29 -2.23 -3.74
N VAL A 22 6.32 -0.89 -3.65
CA VAL A 22 6.47 0.00 -4.80
C VAL A 22 7.64 0.94 -4.56
N VAL A 23 8.56 1.03 -5.51
CA VAL A 23 9.64 2.01 -5.52
C VAL A 23 9.37 3.11 -6.54
N ALA A 24 9.61 4.35 -6.15
CA ALA A 24 9.54 5.54 -7.00
C ALA A 24 10.92 6.19 -7.13
N ARG A 25 11.31 6.52 -8.36
CA ARG A 25 12.57 7.22 -8.69
C ARG A 25 12.31 8.29 -9.74
N ASN A 26 13.12 9.32 -9.74
CA ASN A 26 13.22 10.25 -10.88
C ASN A 26 14.27 9.74 -11.86
N ARG A 27 13.89 9.62 -13.15
CA ARG A 27 14.81 9.35 -14.27
C ARG A 27 14.40 10.26 -15.44
N ASP A 28 15.33 10.94 -16.05
CA ASP A 28 15.08 11.82 -17.21
C ASP A 28 13.92 12.83 -16.96
N ASN A 29 13.90 13.46 -15.78
CA ASN A 29 12.86 14.37 -15.33
C ASN A 29 11.42 13.77 -15.28
N LYS A 30 11.32 12.44 -15.24
CA LYS A 30 10.04 11.72 -15.08
C LYS A 30 10.09 10.81 -13.89
N GLN A 31 8.94 10.64 -13.27
CA GLN A 31 8.77 9.67 -12.20
C GLN A 31 8.57 8.27 -12.80
N HIS A 32 9.37 7.32 -12.33
CA HIS A 32 9.30 5.91 -12.68
C HIS A 32 8.93 5.10 -11.45
N PHE A 33 8.02 4.14 -11.64
CA PHE A 33 7.52 3.27 -10.59
C PHE A 33 7.78 1.83 -10.96
N GLU A 34 8.35 1.08 -10.01
CA GLU A 34 8.51 -0.37 -10.11
C GLU A 34 7.80 -1.01 -8.92
N ALA A 35 7.08 -2.11 -9.15
CA ALA A 35 6.29 -2.75 -8.11
C ALA A 35 6.49 -4.27 -8.13
N GLN A 36 6.48 -4.87 -6.94
CA GLN A 36 6.41 -6.31 -6.75
C GLN A 36 5.26 -6.69 -5.83
N LEU A 37 4.66 -7.85 -6.06
CA LEU A 37 3.74 -8.43 -5.09
C LEU A 37 4.52 -8.72 -3.79
N ASN A 38 3.92 -8.34 -2.68
CA ASN A 38 4.42 -8.71 -1.36
C ASN A 38 3.83 -10.07 -0.96
N ALA A 39 4.32 -11.09 -1.65
CA ALA A 39 3.85 -12.46 -1.55
C ALA A 39 5.00 -13.44 -1.85
N PHE A 40 4.89 -14.67 -1.36
CA PHE A 40 5.86 -15.71 -1.62
C PHE A 40 5.23 -17.11 -1.56
N VAL A 41 5.95 -18.07 -2.08
CA VAL A 41 5.65 -19.50 -1.98
C VAL A 41 6.94 -20.25 -1.63
N SER A 42 6.82 -21.25 -0.78
CA SER A 42 7.93 -22.15 -0.45
C SER A 42 7.73 -23.50 -1.13
N LEU A 43 8.67 -23.85 -1.99
CA LEU A 43 8.66 -25.10 -2.75
C LEU A 43 9.73 -26.05 -2.18
N PRO A 44 9.56 -27.38 -2.31
CA PRO A 44 10.65 -28.31 -2.02
C PRO A 44 11.86 -28.04 -2.92
N ASN A 45 13.07 -28.12 -2.34
CA ASN A 45 14.30 -27.96 -3.11
C ASN A 45 14.60 -29.22 -3.91
N PHE A 46 14.17 -29.24 -5.16
CA PHE A 46 14.56 -30.22 -6.15
C PHE A 46 15.44 -29.55 -7.20
N ARG A 47 16.53 -30.21 -7.58
CA ARG A 47 17.48 -29.71 -8.58
C ARG A 47 16.80 -29.29 -9.91
N LEU A 48 15.77 -30.04 -10.31
CA LEU A 48 15.00 -29.69 -11.51
C LEU A 48 14.19 -28.39 -11.32
N THR A 49 13.59 -28.21 -10.14
CA THR A 49 12.83 -26.97 -9.81
C THR A 49 13.76 -25.76 -9.84
N GLU A 50 14.91 -25.85 -9.18
CA GLU A 50 15.90 -24.76 -9.16
C GLU A 50 16.41 -24.43 -10.55
N SER A 51 16.72 -25.45 -11.38
CA SER A 51 17.15 -25.24 -12.77
C SER A 51 16.09 -24.52 -13.60
N LEU A 52 14.80 -24.90 -13.47
CA LEU A 52 13.68 -24.25 -14.15
C LEU A 52 13.53 -22.79 -13.74
N LEU A 53 13.57 -22.49 -12.44
CA LEU A 53 13.46 -21.14 -11.92
C LEU A 53 14.61 -20.25 -12.39
N THR A 54 15.82 -20.80 -12.46
CA THR A 54 17.02 -20.10 -12.96
C THR A 54 16.92 -19.81 -14.45
N GLU A 55 16.50 -20.79 -15.25
CA GLU A 55 16.32 -20.64 -16.71
C GLU A 55 15.25 -19.59 -17.03
N GLU A 56 14.14 -19.60 -16.32
CA GLU A 56 13.07 -18.61 -16.47
C GLU A 56 13.37 -17.25 -15.80
N LYS A 57 14.55 -17.10 -15.18
CA LYS A 57 14.97 -15.88 -14.46
C LYS A 57 14.00 -15.45 -13.35
N VAL A 58 13.34 -16.41 -12.75
CA VAL A 58 12.41 -16.18 -11.63
C VAL A 58 13.17 -15.77 -10.39
N PHE A 59 12.63 -14.82 -9.66
CA PHE A 59 13.23 -14.41 -8.39
C PHE A 59 12.99 -15.46 -7.30
N HIS A 60 14.03 -16.24 -7.01
CA HIS A 60 14.01 -17.30 -6.01
C HIS A 60 15.28 -17.32 -5.20
N GLU A 61 15.24 -17.98 -4.06
CA GLU A 61 16.38 -18.26 -3.20
C GLU A 61 16.25 -19.67 -2.62
N VAL A 62 17.38 -20.36 -2.53
CA VAL A 62 17.49 -21.68 -1.90
C VAL A 62 17.78 -21.48 -0.42
N ASP A 63 16.91 -22.01 0.43
CA ASP A 63 17.04 -22.00 1.88
C ASP A 63 16.95 -23.44 2.42
N GLY A 64 18.10 -24.08 2.53
CA GLY A 64 18.19 -25.49 2.96
C GLY A 64 17.41 -26.43 2.04
N SER A 65 16.37 -27.06 2.58
CA SER A 65 15.52 -28.01 1.84
C SER A 65 14.38 -27.35 1.05
N LYS A 66 14.31 -26.01 1.03
CA LYS A 66 13.25 -25.24 0.39
C LYS A 66 13.80 -24.27 -0.63
N ILE A 67 12.97 -23.95 -1.63
CA ILE A 67 13.16 -22.82 -2.53
C ILE A 67 12.04 -21.84 -2.26
N VAL A 68 12.40 -20.59 -1.95
CA VAL A 68 11.45 -19.49 -1.77
C VAL A 68 11.37 -18.69 -3.03
N VAL A 69 10.19 -18.67 -3.67
CA VAL A 69 9.86 -17.80 -4.81
C VAL A 69 9.07 -16.61 -4.28
N ALA A 70 9.58 -15.40 -4.46
CA ALA A 70 8.95 -14.18 -3.94
C ALA A 70 8.57 -13.21 -5.07
N GLY A 71 7.63 -12.30 -4.75
CA GLY A 71 7.20 -11.27 -5.69
C GLY A 71 6.10 -11.73 -6.65
N SER A 72 6.09 -11.15 -7.84
CA SER A 72 5.00 -11.33 -8.81
C SER A 72 4.88 -12.76 -9.35
N ASP A 73 5.95 -13.52 -9.34
CA ASP A 73 5.95 -14.92 -9.79
C ASP A 73 5.38 -15.90 -8.75
N ALA A 74 5.30 -15.48 -7.47
CA ALA A 74 4.83 -16.36 -6.40
C ALA A 74 3.46 -16.99 -6.68
N GLN A 75 2.50 -16.22 -7.23
CA GLN A 75 1.19 -16.72 -7.57
C GLN A 75 1.24 -17.79 -8.66
N ARG A 76 1.98 -17.53 -9.74
CA ARG A 76 2.13 -18.46 -10.86
C ARG A 76 2.69 -19.81 -10.41
N PHE A 77 3.72 -19.77 -9.58
CA PHE A 77 4.33 -21.01 -9.06
C PHE A 77 3.47 -21.69 -8.00
N ALA A 78 2.73 -20.93 -7.19
CA ALA A 78 1.76 -21.51 -6.27
C ALA A 78 0.68 -22.29 -7.01
N ASP A 79 0.13 -21.72 -8.08
CA ASP A 79 -0.89 -22.37 -8.92
C ASP A 79 -0.32 -23.63 -9.63
N MET A 80 0.91 -23.55 -10.15
CA MET A 80 1.60 -24.66 -10.82
C MET A 80 1.85 -25.84 -9.89
N PHE A 81 2.27 -25.57 -8.66
CA PHE A 81 2.63 -26.61 -7.67
C PHE A 81 1.49 -26.94 -6.69
N HIS A 82 0.31 -26.32 -6.86
CA HIS A 82 -0.85 -26.49 -5.99
C HIS A 82 -0.55 -26.23 -4.51
N VAL A 83 0.22 -25.17 -4.24
CA VAL A 83 0.58 -24.73 -2.89
C VAL A 83 -0.02 -23.36 -2.59
N GLU A 84 -0.13 -23.01 -1.31
CA GLU A 84 -0.73 -21.74 -0.89
C GLU A 84 0.27 -20.60 -1.01
N VAL A 85 -0.20 -19.46 -1.55
CA VAL A 85 0.55 -18.19 -1.52
C VAL A 85 0.52 -17.61 -0.12
N ARG A 86 1.67 -17.36 0.43
CA ARG A 86 1.85 -16.77 1.76
C ARG A 86 2.16 -15.27 1.66
N ARG A 87 1.80 -14.54 2.70
CA ARG A 87 2.05 -13.09 2.76
C ARG A 87 2.92 -12.73 3.93
N PRO A 88 4.04 -12.04 3.69
CA PRO A 88 4.96 -11.64 4.76
C PRO A 88 4.43 -10.45 5.57
N MET A 89 3.39 -9.76 5.09
CA MET A 89 2.76 -8.66 5.82
C MET A 89 1.27 -8.87 6.00
N ARG A 90 0.74 -8.40 7.13
CA ARG A 90 -0.67 -8.39 7.49
C ARG A 90 -1.01 -7.07 8.19
N SER A 91 -2.15 -6.47 7.85
CA SER A 91 -2.62 -5.24 8.50
C SER A 91 -1.57 -4.12 8.51
N GLY A 92 -0.86 -3.93 7.39
CA GLY A 92 0.12 -2.85 7.21
C GLY A 92 1.51 -3.10 7.82
N VAL A 93 1.72 -4.17 8.57
CA VAL A 93 2.99 -4.47 9.26
C VAL A 93 3.50 -5.87 8.94
N LEU A 94 4.74 -6.19 9.34
CA LEU A 94 5.29 -7.55 9.26
C LEU A 94 4.35 -8.52 9.98
N ASN A 95 4.06 -9.66 9.34
CA ASN A 95 3.13 -10.65 9.86
C ASN A 95 3.80 -11.47 10.97
N PRO A 96 3.39 -11.36 12.25
CA PRO A 96 4.00 -12.09 13.35
C PRO A 96 3.77 -13.60 13.28
N ASP A 97 2.71 -14.03 12.59
CA ASP A 97 2.40 -15.46 12.41
C ASP A 97 3.18 -16.09 11.24
N GLU A 98 3.98 -15.30 10.53
CA GLU A 98 4.76 -15.75 9.37
C GLU A 98 6.26 -15.70 9.70
N PRO A 99 6.89 -16.85 10.00
CA PRO A 99 8.31 -16.88 10.40
C PRO A 99 9.28 -16.35 9.36
N GLU A 100 8.93 -16.43 8.06
CA GLU A 100 9.76 -15.98 6.95
C GLU A 100 9.49 -14.51 6.57
N SER A 101 8.59 -13.80 7.29
CA SER A 101 8.11 -12.46 6.93
C SER A 101 9.23 -11.46 6.68
N LEU A 102 10.13 -11.29 7.62
CA LEU A 102 11.22 -10.32 7.52
C LEU A 102 12.19 -10.66 6.39
N ALA A 103 12.58 -11.92 6.26
CA ALA A 103 13.52 -12.37 5.23
C ALA A 103 12.94 -12.16 3.83
N VAL A 104 11.65 -12.46 3.62
CA VAL A 104 10.99 -12.28 2.33
C VAL A 104 10.85 -10.79 1.98
N VAL A 105 10.43 -9.94 2.92
CA VAL A 105 10.34 -8.48 2.71
C VAL A 105 11.72 -7.91 2.38
N GLN A 106 12.76 -8.31 3.10
CA GLN A 106 14.14 -7.91 2.83
C GLN A 106 14.57 -8.25 1.40
N ARG A 107 14.28 -9.47 0.94
CA ARG A 107 14.60 -9.93 -0.42
C ARG A 107 13.89 -9.11 -1.48
N ILE A 108 12.57 -8.87 -1.31
CA ILE A 108 11.78 -8.07 -2.26
C ILE A 108 12.30 -6.63 -2.31
N ILE A 109 12.57 -6.01 -1.16
CA ILE A 109 13.12 -4.66 -1.08
C ILE A 109 14.48 -4.62 -1.76
N ALA A 110 15.40 -5.52 -1.41
CA ALA A 110 16.74 -5.57 -1.99
C ALA A 110 16.71 -5.69 -3.53
N LYS A 111 15.78 -6.49 -4.06
CA LYS A 111 15.60 -6.63 -5.52
C LYS A 111 15.07 -5.36 -6.15
N LEU A 112 14.07 -4.69 -5.56
CA LEU A 112 13.44 -3.49 -6.11
C LEU A 112 14.33 -2.26 -6.01
N VAL A 113 14.93 -2.08 -4.82
CA VAL A 113 15.68 -0.86 -4.50
C VAL A 113 17.13 -0.98 -4.92
N GLY A 114 17.73 -2.18 -4.75
CA GLY A 114 19.17 -2.39 -4.95
C GLY A 114 20.04 -1.68 -3.91
N PRO A 115 21.36 -1.80 -3.98
CA PRO A 115 22.26 -1.03 -3.15
C PRO A 115 22.21 0.46 -3.49
N ALA A 116 22.46 1.32 -2.52
CA ALA A 116 22.58 2.74 -2.75
C ALA A 116 23.70 3.06 -3.75
N ALA A 117 23.43 3.95 -4.68
CA ALA A 117 24.43 4.36 -5.69
C ALA A 117 25.60 5.14 -5.08
N LYS A 118 25.38 5.75 -3.92
CA LYS A 118 26.40 6.40 -3.08
C LYS A 118 25.99 6.25 -1.61
N GLU A 119 26.98 6.21 -0.74
CA GLU A 119 26.73 6.16 0.70
C GLU A 119 25.87 7.36 1.16
N GLY A 120 24.87 7.09 1.98
CA GLY A 120 23.96 8.12 2.49
C GLY A 120 22.95 8.63 1.46
N GLN A 121 22.75 7.94 0.33
CA GLN A 121 21.65 8.27 -0.58
C GLN A 121 20.33 8.28 0.18
N ARG A 122 19.57 9.37 0.09
CA ARG A 122 18.30 9.51 0.81
C ARG A 122 17.22 8.61 0.26
N LEU A 123 16.51 7.95 1.17
CA LEU A 123 15.35 7.14 0.84
C LEU A 123 14.28 7.37 1.92
N SER A 124 13.07 7.71 1.50
CA SER A 124 11.92 7.73 2.41
C SER A 124 11.02 6.52 2.16
N PHE A 125 10.54 5.88 3.25
CA PHE A 125 9.68 4.69 3.17
C PHE A 125 8.39 4.86 3.96
N SER A 126 7.28 4.32 3.45
CA SER A 126 5.98 4.44 4.08
C SER A 126 5.86 3.56 5.32
N VAL A 127 5.19 4.10 6.34
CA VAL A 127 4.74 3.38 7.54
C VAL A 127 3.28 3.69 7.81
N PRO A 128 2.46 2.75 8.30
CA PRO A 128 1.07 3.01 8.60
C PRO A 128 0.92 3.95 9.81
N ALA A 129 -0.25 4.56 9.96
CA ALA A 129 -0.64 5.23 11.19
C ALA A 129 -1.11 4.19 12.23
N PRO A 130 -1.04 4.50 13.54
CA PRO A 130 -1.54 3.61 14.58
C PRO A 130 -3.04 3.27 14.43
N VAL A 131 -3.39 2.04 14.76
CA VAL A 131 -4.77 1.59 14.88
C VAL A 131 -5.16 1.66 16.36
N GLY A 132 -6.18 2.46 16.70
CA GLY A 132 -6.72 2.49 18.07
C GLY A 132 -5.76 2.96 19.18
N GLY A 133 -4.60 3.56 18.82
CA GLY A 133 -3.61 4.05 19.78
C GLY A 133 -2.55 3.03 20.20
N GLU A 134 -2.60 1.79 19.73
CA GLU A 134 -1.57 0.76 19.92
C GLU A 134 -0.52 0.86 18.80
N GLY A 135 0.76 0.86 19.15
CA GLY A 135 1.83 1.16 18.20
C GLY A 135 3.05 0.23 18.22
N ASP A 136 3.07 -0.79 19.07
CA ASP A 136 4.26 -1.64 19.25
C ASP A 136 4.64 -2.41 17.96
N ASP A 137 3.68 -2.93 17.24
CA ASP A 137 3.90 -3.63 15.98
C ASP A 137 4.44 -2.69 14.88
N ILE A 138 4.03 -1.41 14.90
CA ILE A 138 4.50 -0.39 13.96
C ILE A 138 5.96 -0.04 14.24
N ALA A 139 6.33 0.10 15.52
CA ALA A 139 7.70 0.41 15.91
C ALA A 139 8.67 -0.70 15.46
N TYR A 140 8.30 -1.96 15.66
CA TYR A 140 9.08 -3.11 15.18
C TYR A 140 9.18 -3.13 13.66
N HIS A 141 8.06 -2.93 12.96
CA HIS A 141 8.02 -2.88 11.50
C HIS A 141 8.91 -1.76 10.95
N GLU A 142 8.77 -0.53 11.46
CA GLU A 142 9.57 0.62 11.05
C GLU A 142 11.06 0.35 11.26
N ALA A 143 11.45 -0.11 12.45
CA ALA A 143 12.85 -0.39 12.78
C ALA A 143 13.44 -1.47 11.85
N SER A 144 12.67 -2.52 11.55
CA SER A 144 13.08 -3.61 10.66
C SER A 144 13.30 -3.12 9.23
N ILE A 145 12.37 -2.34 8.67
CA ILE A 145 12.51 -1.78 7.32
C ILE A 145 13.68 -0.80 7.25
N ARG A 146 13.84 0.05 8.27
CA ARG A 146 14.97 0.98 8.38
C ARG A 146 16.30 0.23 8.38
N GLN A 147 16.41 -0.87 9.15
CA GLN A 147 17.61 -1.69 9.20
C GLN A 147 17.96 -2.30 7.84
N ILE A 148 16.96 -2.84 7.13
CA ILE A 148 17.14 -3.37 5.76
C ILE A 148 17.72 -2.30 4.84
N LEU A 149 17.11 -1.11 4.82
CA LEU A 149 17.50 -0.01 3.93
C LEU A 149 18.87 0.57 4.28
N THR A 150 19.18 0.68 5.57
CA THR A 150 20.51 1.12 6.04
C THR A 150 21.58 0.10 5.66
N GLY A 151 21.26 -1.21 5.74
CA GLY A 151 22.15 -2.28 5.27
C GLY A 151 22.43 -2.22 3.75
N LEU A 152 21.53 -1.61 2.97
CA LEU A 152 21.73 -1.34 1.55
C LEU A 152 22.47 -0.01 1.27
N GLY A 153 22.91 0.72 2.29
CA GLY A 153 23.65 1.97 2.19
C GLY A 153 22.81 3.25 2.13
N TYR A 154 21.49 3.17 2.35
CA TYR A 154 20.62 4.33 2.33
C TYR A 154 20.55 5.06 3.68
N GLN A 155 20.42 6.38 3.62
CA GLN A 155 19.92 7.19 4.72
C GLN A 155 18.39 7.10 4.69
N ALA A 156 17.83 6.16 5.46
CA ALA A 156 16.41 5.83 5.44
C ALA A 156 15.61 6.62 6.47
N SER A 157 14.50 7.26 6.04
CA SER A 157 13.56 7.99 6.89
C SER A 157 12.13 7.48 6.68
N PRO A 158 11.33 7.27 7.76
CA PRO A 158 9.94 6.88 7.62
C PRO A 158 9.07 8.09 7.26
N ILE A 159 7.97 7.82 6.56
CA ILE A 159 6.88 8.76 6.38
C ILE A 159 5.55 8.07 6.64
N ASN A 160 4.62 8.75 7.31
CA ASN A 160 3.26 8.25 7.45
C ASN A 160 2.61 8.04 6.07
N GLU A 161 1.96 6.90 5.85
CA GLU A 161 1.37 6.51 4.56
C GLU A 161 0.32 7.51 4.06
N GLY A 162 -0.55 8.02 4.95
CA GLY A 162 -1.53 9.05 4.60
C GLY A 162 -0.87 10.40 4.27
N LEU A 163 0.17 10.80 5.01
CA LEU A 163 0.95 12.00 4.71
C LEU A 163 1.69 11.87 3.39
N ALA A 164 2.21 10.70 3.08
CA ALA A 164 2.82 10.46 1.77
C ALA A 164 1.83 10.72 0.63
N VAL A 165 0.57 10.30 0.76
CA VAL A 165 -0.46 10.63 -0.26
C VAL A 165 -0.68 12.15 -0.35
N VAL A 166 -0.69 12.89 0.76
CA VAL A 166 -0.76 14.37 0.73
C VAL A 166 0.39 14.94 -0.08
N LEU A 167 1.64 14.53 0.20
CA LEU A 167 2.83 15.02 -0.52
C LEU A 167 2.83 14.61 -2.00
N GLY A 168 2.30 13.45 -2.32
CA GLY A 168 2.24 12.96 -3.69
C GLY A 168 1.18 13.64 -4.57
N GLU A 169 0.07 14.11 -3.97
CA GLU A 169 -1.14 14.47 -4.72
C GLU A 169 -1.65 15.90 -4.50
N MET A 170 -1.16 16.61 -3.48
CA MET A 170 -1.76 17.88 -3.05
C MET A 170 -0.83 19.10 -3.18
N ALA A 171 0.13 19.08 -4.10
CA ALA A 171 1.01 20.23 -4.34
C ALA A 171 0.21 21.50 -4.71
N ALA A 172 -0.87 21.37 -5.50
CA ALA A 172 -1.72 22.48 -5.92
C ALA A 172 -2.48 23.16 -4.76
N SER A 173 -2.74 22.45 -3.66
CA SER A 173 -3.35 22.99 -2.43
C SER A 173 -2.31 23.30 -1.36
N ASN A 174 -1.05 23.49 -1.74
CA ASN A 174 0.07 23.72 -0.84
C ASN A 174 0.15 22.67 0.28
N TYR A 175 -0.03 21.38 -0.10
CA TYR A 175 -0.02 20.22 0.80
C TYR A 175 -1.00 20.33 1.98
N THR A 176 -2.14 20.98 1.73
CA THR A 176 -3.24 21.11 2.70
C THR A 176 -4.46 20.35 2.20
N GLY A 177 -4.99 19.44 3.02
CA GLY A 177 -6.16 18.64 2.67
C GLY A 177 -6.21 17.29 3.37
N ILE A 178 -7.18 16.47 2.96
CA ILE A 178 -7.39 15.12 3.48
C ILE A 178 -6.93 14.11 2.43
N ALA A 179 -6.04 13.23 2.81
CA ALA A 179 -5.65 12.06 2.00
C ALA A 179 -6.11 10.78 2.67
N ILE A 180 -6.66 9.86 1.88
CA ILE A 180 -7.08 8.53 2.31
C ILE A 180 -6.46 7.50 1.37
N SER A 181 -5.57 6.65 1.91
CA SER A 181 -5.05 5.48 1.21
C SER A 181 -5.89 4.25 1.56
N PHE A 182 -6.66 3.76 0.61
CA PHE A 182 -7.40 2.50 0.71
C PHE A 182 -6.50 1.35 0.27
N GLY A 183 -5.67 0.85 1.17
CA GLY A 183 -4.75 -0.25 0.93
C GLY A 183 -5.41 -1.63 0.93
N SER A 184 -4.61 -2.68 0.98
CA SER A 184 -5.10 -4.04 1.18
C SER A 184 -5.23 -4.40 2.67
N GLY A 185 -4.26 -4.06 3.49
CA GLY A 185 -4.24 -4.37 4.92
C GLY A 185 -4.92 -3.31 5.80
N LEU A 186 -4.74 -2.04 5.50
CA LEU A 186 -5.26 -0.89 6.23
C LEU A 186 -5.79 0.19 5.29
N CYS A 187 -6.71 1.02 5.79
CA CYS A 187 -6.99 2.34 5.23
C CYS A 187 -6.32 3.40 6.11
N ASN A 188 -5.39 4.16 5.54
CA ASN A 188 -4.66 5.22 6.23
C ASN A 188 -5.24 6.59 5.89
N VAL A 189 -5.50 7.39 6.89
CA VAL A 189 -6.08 8.73 6.77
C VAL A 189 -5.11 9.77 7.33
N CYS A 190 -4.92 10.85 6.59
CA CYS A 190 -4.18 12.03 7.05
C CYS A 190 -4.93 13.30 6.66
N LEU A 191 -5.22 14.14 7.62
CA LEU A 191 -5.50 15.56 7.44
C LEU A 191 -4.20 16.32 7.67
N ALA A 192 -3.73 17.04 6.68
CA ALA A 192 -2.54 17.88 6.78
C ALA A 192 -2.86 19.34 6.49
N ALA A 193 -2.08 20.24 7.09
CA ALA A 193 -2.05 21.66 6.79
C ALA A 193 -0.61 22.08 6.52
N LEU A 194 -0.33 22.61 5.33
CA LEU A 194 1.02 23.02 4.89
C LEU A 194 2.07 21.92 5.10
N SER A 195 1.75 20.69 4.67
CA SER A 195 2.55 19.48 4.83
C SER A 195 2.72 18.95 6.27
N LEU A 196 2.18 19.63 7.28
CA LEU A 196 2.21 19.16 8.66
C LEU A 196 0.97 18.29 8.96
N PRO A 197 1.14 17.07 9.47
CA PRO A 197 0.01 16.21 9.82
C PRO A 197 -0.72 16.77 11.05
N VAL A 198 -2.02 17.05 10.89
CA VAL A 198 -2.93 17.52 11.95
C VAL A 198 -3.66 16.35 12.59
N ILE A 199 -4.14 15.42 11.76
CA ILE A 199 -4.81 14.19 12.18
C ILE A 199 -4.25 13.04 11.35
N THR A 200 -3.80 11.96 12.00
CA THR A 200 -3.43 10.70 11.34
C THR A 200 -4.04 9.54 12.12
N PHE A 201 -4.60 8.59 11.40
CA PHE A 201 -5.10 7.34 11.96
C PHE A 201 -5.23 6.27 10.87
N SER A 202 -5.35 5.01 11.29
CA SER A 202 -5.67 3.90 10.39
C SER A 202 -6.95 3.20 10.78
N VAL A 203 -7.64 2.64 9.79
CA VAL A 203 -8.81 1.79 9.96
C VAL A 203 -8.43 0.37 9.56
N PRO A 204 -8.61 -0.65 10.44
CA PRO A 204 -8.20 -2.02 10.19
C PRO A 204 -9.18 -2.81 9.29
N LYS A 205 -9.90 -2.11 8.43
CA LYS A 205 -10.75 -2.66 7.38
C LYS A 205 -10.29 -2.10 6.04
N ALA A 206 -9.89 -2.98 5.13
CA ALA A 206 -9.34 -2.61 3.85
C ALA A 206 -9.59 -3.71 2.80
N GLY A 207 -8.81 -3.80 1.74
CA GLY A 207 -9.04 -4.75 0.65
C GLY A 207 -9.07 -6.22 1.07
N ASP A 208 -8.18 -6.64 1.98
CA ASP A 208 -8.15 -8.04 2.48
C ASP A 208 -9.35 -8.37 3.38
N PHE A 209 -9.86 -7.38 4.11
CA PHE A 209 -11.11 -7.53 4.86
C PHE A 209 -12.29 -7.77 3.91
N ILE A 210 -12.40 -7.02 2.81
CA ILE A 210 -13.44 -7.21 1.80
C ILE A 210 -13.38 -8.62 1.26
N ASP A 211 -12.20 -9.09 0.80
CA ASP A 211 -12.01 -10.40 0.20
C ASP A 211 -12.40 -11.53 1.15
N THR A 212 -11.89 -11.46 2.39
CA THR A 212 -12.11 -12.50 3.40
C THR A 212 -13.56 -12.55 3.86
N ARG A 213 -14.18 -11.40 4.10
CA ARG A 213 -15.56 -11.33 4.59
C ARG A 213 -16.58 -11.71 3.52
N ALA A 214 -16.37 -11.22 2.28
CA ALA A 214 -17.21 -11.60 1.16
C ALA A 214 -17.13 -13.11 0.88
N ALA A 215 -15.92 -13.67 0.87
CA ALA A 215 -15.69 -15.11 0.72
C ALA A 215 -16.44 -15.92 1.78
N LYS A 216 -16.27 -15.56 3.07
CA LYS A 216 -16.92 -16.24 4.18
C LYS A 216 -18.45 -16.17 4.08
N ALA A 217 -19.01 -15.04 3.66
CA ALA A 217 -20.45 -14.83 3.59
C ALA A 217 -21.15 -15.73 2.56
N ILE A 218 -20.45 -16.12 1.51
CA ILE A 218 -21.03 -16.91 0.40
C ILE A 218 -20.38 -18.30 0.23
N GLY A 219 -19.46 -18.69 1.13
CA GLY A 219 -18.80 -20.01 1.08
C GLY A 219 -17.81 -20.13 -0.07
N GLU A 220 -17.08 -19.08 -0.40
CA GLU A 220 -16.06 -19.02 -1.46
C GLU A 220 -14.64 -18.86 -0.89
N LEU A 221 -13.62 -18.94 -1.77
CA LEU A 221 -12.25 -18.68 -1.43
C LEU A 221 -11.93 -17.17 -1.50
N ALA A 222 -11.17 -16.64 -0.54
CA ALA A 222 -10.76 -15.24 -0.54
C ALA A 222 -9.93 -14.87 -1.79
N THR A 223 -9.12 -15.78 -2.30
CA THR A 223 -8.37 -15.59 -3.56
C THR A 223 -9.30 -15.40 -4.77
N ARG A 224 -10.40 -16.15 -4.84
CA ARG A 224 -11.41 -16.01 -5.91
C ARG A 224 -12.13 -14.66 -5.80
N MET A 225 -12.48 -14.25 -4.58
CA MET A 225 -13.09 -12.93 -4.33
C MET A 225 -12.15 -11.81 -4.75
N ARG A 226 -10.86 -11.92 -4.41
CA ARG A 226 -9.83 -10.95 -4.83
C ARG A 226 -9.73 -10.86 -6.34
N THR A 227 -9.61 -11.98 -7.04
CA THR A 227 -9.52 -12.02 -8.49
C THR A 227 -10.74 -11.36 -9.13
N HIS A 228 -11.95 -11.68 -8.66
CA HIS A 228 -13.19 -11.07 -9.13
C HIS A 228 -13.23 -9.56 -8.85
N LYS A 229 -12.81 -9.13 -7.65
CA LYS A 229 -12.70 -7.72 -7.25
C LYS A 229 -11.77 -6.93 -8.18
N GLU A 230 -10.61 -7.48 -8.49
CA GLU A 230 -9.58 -6.80 -9.29
C GLU A 230 -9.89 -6.79 -10.79
N GLN A 231 -10.60 -7.80 -11.30
CA GLN A 231 -10.83 -7.97 -12.74
C GLN A 231 -12.20 -7.53 -13.22
N SER A 232 -13.23 -7.64 -12.39
CA SER A 232 -14.62 -7.56 -12.88
C SER A 232 -15.54 -6.70 -12.04
N PHE A 233 -15.23 -6.47 -10.76
CA PHE A 233 -16.12 -5.74 -9.87
C PHE A 233 -16.17 -4.25 -10.21
N GLN A 234 -17.39 -3.70 -10.22
CA GLN A 234 -17.68 -2.27 -10.34
C GLN A 234 -18.96 -1.92 -9.57
N PHE A 235 -19.09 -0.70 -9.13
CA PHE A 235 -20.30 -0.20 -8.46
C PHE A 235 -21.38 0.14 -9.50
N ASN A 236 -22.20 -0.82 -9.87
CA ASN A 236 -23.23 -0.68 -10.90
C ASN A 236 -24.65 -1.05 -10.43
N GLY A 237 -24.87 -1.01 -9.11
CA GLY A 237 -26.15 -1.32 -8.50
C GLY A 237 -26.32 -2.80 -8.16
N VAL A 238 -27.58 -3.28 -8.10
CA VAL A 238 -27.89 -4.66 -7.76
C VAL A 238 -27.57 -5.59 -8.93
N SER A 239 -26.76 -6.61 -8.67
CA SER A 239 -26.41 -7.67 -9.63
C SER A 239 -27.05 -9.00 -9.23
N ALA A 240 -27.31 -9.87 -10.20
CA ALA A 240 -27.69 -11.26 -9.93
C ALA A 240 -26.49 -12.11 -9.50
N ASP A 241 -25.27 -11.64 -9.68
CA ASP A 241 -24.04 -12.33 -9.29
C ASP A 241 -23.81 -12.25 -7.77
N ARG A 242 -23.73 -13.42 -7.12
CA ARG A 242 -23.48 -13.52 -5.68
C ARG A 242 -22.13 -12.97 -5.26
N LEU A 243 -21.07 -13.14 -6.07
CA LEU A 243 -19.74 -12.63 -5.79
C LEU A 243 -19.77 -11.09 -5.78
N HIS A 244 -20.39 -10.52 -6.80
CA HIS A 244 -20.57 -9.09 -6.95
C HIS A 244 -21.31 -8.46 -5.75
N ASN A 245 -22.46 -9.02 -5.38
CA ASN A 245 -23.25 -8.51 -4.25
C ASN A 245 -22.50 -8.64 -2.91
N ALA A 246 -21.78 -9.74 -2.69
CA ALA A 246 -20.98 -9.91 -1.49
C ALA A 246 -19.86 -8.85 -1.41
N LEU A 247 -19.16 -8.58 -2.53
CA LEU A 247 -18.15 -7.54 -2.60
C LEU A 247 -18.75 -6.16 -2.31
N ALA A 248 -19.87 -5.82 -2.94
CA ALA A 248 -20.54 -4.51 -2.75
C ALA A 248 -20.86 -4.24 -1.27
N VAL A 249 -21.41 -5.23 -0.55
CA VAL A 249 -21.75 -5.12 0.88
C VAL A 249 -20.51 -4.80 1.71
N TYR A 250 -19.38 -5.48 1.48
CA TYR A 250 -18.18 -5.27 2.29
C TYR A 250 -17.35 -4.06 1.84
N TYR A 251 -17.47 -3.63 0.58
CA TYR A 251 -16.99 -2.30 0.17
C TYR A 251 -17.73 -1.20 0.91
N ASP A 252 -19.05 -1.30 1.01
CA ASP A 252 -19.87 -0.35 1.76
C ASP A 252 -19.49 -0.30 3.25
N ASP A 253 -19.20 -1.44 3.86
CA ASP A 253 -18.74 -1.51 5.24
C ASP A 253 -17.38 -0.83 5.42
N VAL A 254 -16.44 -1.04 4.50
CA VAL A 254 -15.11 -0.37 4.54
C VAL A 254 -15.26 1.14 4.39
N ILE A 255 -15.96 1.60 3.34
CA ILE A 255 -16.15 3.04 3.09
C ILE A 255 -16.82 3.70 4.29
N ARG A 256 -17.89 3.12 4.80
CA ARG A 256 -18.60 3.62 5.99
C ARG A 256 -17.68 3.70 7.21
N SER A 257 -16.89 2.65 7.46
CA SER A 257 -15.95 2.62 8.60
C SER A 257 -14.92 3.74 8.51
N VAL A 258 -14.41 4.04 7.31
CA VAL A 258 -13.45 5.14 7.10
C VAL A 258 -14.12 6.50 7.29
N VAL A 259 -15.31 6.70 6.74
CA VAL A 259 -16.07 7.95 6.89
C VAL A 259 -16.45 8.20 8.36
N ASP A 260 -16.94 7.17 9.06
CA ASP A 260 -17.30 7.29 10.48
C ASP A 260 -16.07 7.60 11.34
N ALA A 261 -14.93 6.94 11.08
CA ALA A 261 -13.68 7.22 11.78
C ALA A 261 -13.17 8.64 11.51
N LEU A 262 -13.29 9.14 10.27
CA LEU A 262 -12.92 10.51 9.91
C LEU A 262 -13.75 11.52 10.71
N VAL A 263 -15.09 11.37 10.72
CA VAL A 263 -15.99 12.24 11.47
C VAL A 263 -15.64 12.24 12.97
N LEU A 264 -15.44 11.05 13.53
CA LEU A 264 -15.10 10.89 14.95
C LEU A 264 -13.78 11.59 15.32
N ASN A 265 -12.72 11.36 14.54
CA ASN A 265 -11.41 11.95 14.78
C ASN A 265 -11.44 13.49 14.62
N CYS A 266 -12.18 14.00 13.63
CA CYS A 266 -12.38 15.44 13.45
C CYS A 266 -13.18 16.05 14.61
N ALA A 267 -14.23 15.37 15.10
CA ALA A 267 -15.01 15.83 16.24
C ALA A 267 -14.21 15.85 17.55
N GLN A 268 -13.29 14.91 17.74
CA GLN A 268 -12.42 14.86 18.93
C GLN A 268 -11.29 15.89 18.93
N ARG A 269 -10.70 16.15 17.78
CA ARG A 269 -9.49 17.00 17.65
C ARG A 269 -9.80 18.43 17.23
N HIS A 270 -11.03 18.72 16.80
CA HIS A 270 -11.51 20.05 16.38
C HIS A 270 -10.52 20.82 15.49
N PRO A 271 -10.05 20.25 14.35
CA PRO A 271 -9.10 20.93 13.49
C PRO A 271 -9.71 22.21 12.95
N LYS A 272 -8.97 23.31 13.05
CA LYS A 272 -9.38 24.61 12.51
C LYS A 272 -8.74 24.81 11.15
N LEU A 273 -9.56 24.85 10.11
CA LEU A 273 -9.15 25.16 8.76
C LEU A 273 -9.95 26.38 8.29
N GLU A 274 -9.24 27.41 7.84
CA GLU A 274 -9.85 28.69 7.46
C GLU A 274 -10.56 28.62 6.09
N HIS A 275 -10.10 27.70 5.24
CA HIS A 275 -10.59 27.54 3.88
C HIS A 275 -11.06 26.11 3.61
N PRO A 276 -11.97 25.91 2.64
CA PRO A 276 -12.33 24.57 2.17
C PRO A 276 -11.09 23.83 1.66
N VAL A 277 -10.99 22.54 1.98
CA VAL A 277 -9.83 21.70 1.63
C VAL A 277 -10.21 20.55 0.70
N PRO A 278 -9.33 20.14 -0.22
CA PRO A 278 -9.56 18.97 -1.06
C PRO A 278 -9.44 17.67 -0.26
N MET A 279 -10.12 16.62 -0.74
CA MET A 279 -9.98 15.25 -0.29
C MET A 279 -9.53 14.37 -1.44
N VAL A 280 -8.43 13.64 -1.26
CA VAL A 280 -7.89 12.71 -2.27
C VAL A 280 -7.98 11.29 -1.77
N LEU A 281 -8.59 10.42 -2.59
CA LEU A 281 -8.70 8.98 -2.36
C LEU A 281 -7.65 8.26 -3.21
N SER A 282 -6.91 7.35 -2.58
CA SER A 282 -5.80 6.63 -3.16
C SER A 282 -5.81 5.16 -2.71
N GLY A 283 -4.89 4.35 -3.23
CA GLY A 283 -4.75 2.94 -2.90
C GLY A 283 -5.50 2.00 -3.86
N GLY A 284 -5.01 0.75 -3.98
CA GLY A 284 -5.54 -0.21 -4.94
C GLY A 284 -7.01 -0.59 -4.75
N THR A 285 -7.55 -0.44 -3.55
CA THR A 285 -8.95 -0.73 -3.25
C THR A 285 -9.91 0.31 -3.85
N THR A 286 -9.43 1.49 -4.28
CA THR A 286 -10.26 2.51 -4.96
C THR A 286 -10.46 2.27 -6.46
N MET A 287 -9.78 1.28 -7.03
CA MET A 287 -9.75 1.03 -8.49
C MET A 287 -11.09 0.66 -9.13
N PRO A 288 -12.03 -0.04 -8.47
CA PRO A 288 -13.31 -0.36 -9.09
C PRO A 288 -14.06 0.89 -9.56
N LYS A 289 -14.59 0.82 -10.79
CA LYS A 289 -15.39 1.90 -11.35
C LYS A 289 -16.60 2.19 -10.46
N GLY A 290 -16.87 3.48 -10.21
CA GLY A 290 -17.97 3.92 -9.34
C GLY A 290 -17.59 4.02 -7.85
N PHE A 291 -16.31 3.77 -7.49
CA PHE A 291 -15.86 3.89 -6.10
C PHE A 291 -16.01 5.32 -5.58
N LEU A 292 -15.63 6.33 -6.38
CA LEU A 292 -15.72 7.74 -6.00
C LEU A 292 -17.17 8.13 -5.68
N GLU A 293 -18.09 7.82 -6.57
CA GLU A 293 -19.51 8.11 -6.42
C GLU A 293 -20.12 7.44 -5.19
N GLN A 294 -19.69 6.19 -4.90
CA GLN A 294 -20.14 5.48 -3.71
C GLN A 294 -19.56 6.09 -2.42
N PHE A 295 -18.30 6.52 -2.46
CA PHE A 295 -17.67 7.22 -1.33
C PHE A 295 -18.36 8.56 -1.06
N GLU A 296 -18.57 9.39 -2.09
CA GLU A 296 -19.26 10.67 -1.96
C GLU A 296 -20.69 10.51 -1.45
N LYS A 297 -21.41 9.48 -1.90
CA LYS A 297 -22.74 9.14 -1.38
C LYS A 297 -22.73 8.89 0.11
N MET A 298 -21.72 8.19 0.65
CA MET A 298 -21.60 7.89 2.07
C MET A 298 -21.09 9.07 2.89
N LEU A 299 -20.30 9.94 2.29
CA LEU A 299 -19.84 11.18 2.91
C LEU A 299 -20.95 12.24 3.01
N ARG A 300 -21.91 12.21 2.07
CA ARG A 300 -23.00 13.19 2.01
C ARG A 300 -23.85 13.16 3.30
N GLY A 301 -24.07 14.35 3.87
CA GLY A 301 -24.82 14.49 5.13
C GLY A 301 -24.01 14.18 6.38
N ARG A 302 -22.70 13.93 6.26
CA ARG A 302 -21.81 13.84 7.42
C ARG A 302 -21.29 15.22 7.80
N GLU A 303 -21.30 15.52 9.08
CA GLU A 303 -20.83 16.81 9.59
C GLU A 303 -19.32 16.74 9.87
N LEU A 304 -18.57 17.62 9.21
CA LEU A 304 -17.16 17.86 9.48
C LEU A 304 -16.98 19.31 9.96
N PRO A 305 -16.01 19.63 10.83
CA PRO A 305 -15.81 20.97 11.37
C PRO A 305 -15.24 21.98 10.33
N PHE A 306 -15.10 21.56 9.09
CA PHE A 306 -14.61 22.37 7.96
C PHE A 306 -15.28 21.91 6.65
N GLN A 307 -15.14 22.72 5.61
CA GLN A 307 -15.71 22.40 4.30
C GLN A 307 -14.71 21.62 3.43
N ILE A 308 -15.23 20.67 2.65
CA ILE A 308 -14.49 19.98 1.61
C ILE A 308 -14.74 20.70 0.28
N SER A 309 -13.67 21.12 -0.41
CA SER A 309 -13.77 21.80 -1.70
C SER A 309 -14.07 20.85 -2.84
N GLU A 310 -13.46 19.67 -2.82
CA GLU A 310 -13.66 18.59 -3.79
C GLU A 310 -13.29 17.24 -3.17
N VAL A 311 -13.87 16.16 -3.69
CA VAL A 311 -13.43 14.79 -3.47
C VAL A 311 -13.00 14.22 -4.80
N ARG A 312 -11.79 13.65 -4.89
CA ARG A 312 -11.28 13.06 -6.13
C ARG A 312 -10.45 11.82 -5.91
N LEU A 313 -10.35 11.00 -6.92
CA LEU A 313 -9.35 9.93 -6.97
C LEU A 313 -7.98 10.52 -7.34
N ALA A 314 -6.92 9.92 -6.82
CA ALA A 314 -5.59 10.15 -7.34
C ALA A 314 -5.51 9.68 -8.80
N PRO A 315 -4.74 10.34 -9.69
CA PRO A 315 -4.61 9.94 -11.09
C PRO A 315 -4.11 8.50 -11.27
N ASP A 316 -3.18 8.08 -10.43
CA ASP A 316 -2.74 6.69 -10.32
C ASP A 316 -2.72 6.26 -8.84
N PRO A 317 -3.85 5.76 -8.33
CA PRO A 317 -4.01 5.48 -6.90
C PRO A 317 -3.02 4.46 -6.33
N ARG A 318 -2.45 3.58 -7.17
CA ARG A 318 -1.50 2.56 -6.73
C ARG A 318 -0.11 3.08 -6.41
N TYR A 319 0.23 4.29 -6.88
CA TYR A 319 1.57 4.85 -6.79
C TYR A 319 1.67 6.13 -5.95
N SER A 320 0.54 6.64 -5.46
CA SER A 320 0.49 7.92 -4.72
C SER A 320 1.37 7.90 -3.47
N THR A 321 1.35 6.82 -2.70
CA THR A 321 2.18 6.67 -1.49
C THR A 321 3.67 6.67 -1.84
N ALA A 322 4.09 5.88 -2.84
CA ALA A 322 5.49 5.85 -3.28
C ALA A 322 5.94 7.20 -3.87
N ARG A 323 5.04 7.88 -4.61
CA ARG A 323 5.27 9.24 -5.12
C ARG A 323 5.52 10.23 -3.98
N GLY A 324 4.68 10.20 -2.95
CA GLY A 324 4.82 11.08 -1.80
C GLY A 324 6.05 10.75 -0.96
N ALA A 325 6.40 9.48 -0.80
CA ALA A 325 7.65 9.08 -0.18
C ALA A 325 8.87 9.61 -0.97
N LEU A 326 8.80 9.62 -2.32
CA LEU A 326 9.84 10.22 -3.14
C LEU A 326 9.94 11.74 -2.90
N VAL A 327 8.81 12.45 -2.80
CA VAL A 327 8.80 13.88 -2.44
C VAL A 327 9.43 14.10 -1.08
N ALA A 328 9.07 13.30 -0.06
CA ALA A 328 9.65 13.38 1.27
C ALA A 328 11.17 13.14 1.29
N ALA A 329 11.68 12.26 0.44
CA ALA A 329 13.11 11.99 0.33
C ALA A 329 13.91 13.17 -0.26
N HIS A 330 13.26 14.14 -0.91
CA HIS A 330 13.88 15.36 -1.43
C HIS A 330 14.01 16.47 -0.37
N ILE A 331 13.21 16.41 0.69
CA ILE A 331 13.23 17.37 1.80
C ILE A 331 14.29 16.98 2.83
#